data_51c4017bd686c13a375c028f712fe208
#
_entry.id   51c4017bd686c13a375c028f712fe208
#
_cell.length_a   1.000
_cell.length_b   1.000
_cell.length_c   1.000
_cell.angle_alpha   90.00
_cell.angle_beta   90.00
_cell.angle_gamma   90.00
#
_symmetry.space_group_name_H-M   'P 1'
#
loop_
_entity.id
_entity.type
_entity.pdbx_description
1 polymer ?
#
loop_
_entity_poly.entity_id
_entity_poly.type
_entity_poly.pdbx_seq_one_letter_code
_entity_poly.pdbx_strand_id
1 'polypeptide(L)'
;MYSDMGNIMISYISERGDVSEVFDRYLSFMTESLCGLGLDAVRSGRNDIMVDGRKVSGNALHQLPDRSIVHGTLLYDTDMEALEEAIRPPVEKLARHGVESVRQRVANLSRYSSQNAALKSVDALVEYLLDRFTDGEIVLDSDQIAKIEEMSNDYLIH
;
A
#
# COMPACT_ATOMS: atom_id res chain seq x y z
N MET A 1 -3.11 4.30 11.54
CA MET A 1 -3.22 4.11 10.07
C MET A 1 -4.66 3.74 9.78
N TYR A 2 -5.31 4.39 8.80
CA TYR A 2 -6.64 4.00 8.35
C TYR A 2 -6.53 2.90 7.29
N SER A 3 -7.39 1.91 7.38
CA SER A 3 -7.52 0.84 6.39
C SER A 3 -8.96 0.34 6.38
N ASP A 4 -9.47 0.04 5.21
CA ASP A 4 -10.80 -0.54 4.96
C ASP A 4 -10.73 -1.59 3.86
N MET A 5 -11.87 -2.13 3.45
CA MET A 5 -11.96 -3.14 2.39
C MET A 5 -11.62 -2.60 0.99
N GLY A 6 -11.53 -1.29 0.82
CA GLY A 6 -11.09 -0.62 -0.40
C GLY A 6 -9.57 -0.42 -0.50
N ASN A 7 -8.80 -0.86 0.51
CA ASN A 7 -7.34 -0.84 0.49
C ASN A 7 -6.77 -2.20 0.11
N ILE A 8 -5.74 -2.21 -0.73
CA ILE A 8 -4.91 -3.39 -0.95
C ILE A 8 -3.66 -3.23 -0.09
N MET A 9 -3.43 -4.18 0.79
CA MET A 9 -2.26 -4.22 1.68
C MET A 9 -1.22 -5.16 1.10
N ILE A 10 0.01 -4.68 0.95
CA ILE A 10 1.11 -5.43 0.35
C ILE A 10 2.27 -5.47 1.34
N SER A 11 2.82 -6.65 1.58
CA SER A 11 4.06 -6.83 2.33
C SER A 11 5.10 -7.50 1.45
N TYR A 12 6.23 -6.84 1.24
CA TYR A 12 7.40 -7.38 0.55
C TYR A 12 8.46 -7.71 1.58
N ILE A 13 8.83 -8.98 1.66
CA ILE A 13 9.81 -9.50 2.61
C ILE A 13 11.04 -9.96 1.84
N SER A 14 12.20 -9.47 2.23
CA SER A 14 13.49 -9.88 1.66
C SER A 14 14.50 -10.19 2.75
N GLU A 15 15.62 -10.81 2.38
CA GLU A 15 16.80 -10.83 3.24
C GLU A 15 17.19 -9.41 3.64
N ARG A 16 17.87 -9.29 4.79
CA ARG A 16 18.36 -8.00 5.26
C ARG A 16 19.35 -7.41 4.25
N GLY A 17 19.06 -6.21 3.79
CA GLY A 17 19.89 -5.45 2.87
C GLY A 17 20.05 -4.00 3.33
N ASP A 18 20.67 -3.18 2.50
CA ASP A 18 20.63 -1.73 2.69
C ASP A 18 19.19 -1.24 2.62
N VAL A 19 18.82 -0.42 3.60
CA VAL A 19 17.42 0.08 3.74
C VAL A 19 16.97 0.84 2.49
N SER A 20 17.83 1.68 1.94
CA SER A 20 17.50 2.48 0.77
C SER A 20 17.35 1.61 -0.48
N GLU A 21 18.26 0.64 -0.66
CA GLU A 21 18.20 -0.26 -1.82
C GLU A 21 16.95 -1.14 -1.83
N VAL A 22 16.61 -1.74 -0.67
CA VAL A 22 15.41 -2.58 -0.54
C VAL A 22 14.17 -1.76 -0.80
N PHE A 23 14.10 -0.57 -0.23
CA PHE A 23 12.94 0.30 -0.35
C PHE A 23 12.79 0.86 -1.76
N ASP A 24 13.90 1.29 -2.37
CA ASP A 24 13.92 1.79 -3.74
C ASP A 24 13.51 0.72 -4.74
N ARG A 25 13.96 -0.51 -4.56
CA ARG A 25 13.56 -1.66 -5.41
C ARG A 25 12.05 -1.86 -5.37
N TYR A 26 11.48 -1.93 -4.17
CA TYR A 26 10.04 -2.09 -3.99
C TYR A 26 9.24 -0.94 -4.63
N LEU A 27 9.61 0.31 -4.33
CA LEU A 27 8.90 1.48 -4.86
C LEU A 27 9.01 1.59 -6.39
N SER A 28 10.17 1.27 -6.96
CA SER A 28 10.35 1.27 -8.43
C SER A 28 9.46 0.23 -9.06
N PHE A 29 9.45 -0.98 -8.52
CA PHE A 29 8.63 -2.07 -9.04
C PHE A 29 7.13 -1.76 -8.98
N MET A 30 6.66 -1.22 -7.86
CA MET A 30 5.25 -0.79 -7.72
C MET A 30 4.89 0.33 -8.69
N THR A 31 5.76 1.32 -8.82
CA THR A 31 5.56 2.44 -9.75
C THR A 31 5.50 1.95 -11.19
N GLU A 32 6.45 1.10 -11.61
CA GLU A 32 6.47 0.48 -12.94
C GLU A 32 5.23 -0.37 -13.20
N SER A 33 4.73 -1.08 -12.20
CA SER A 33 3.50 -1.86 -12.31
C SER A 33 2.29 -0.96 -12.59
N LEU A 34 2.17 0.16 -11.89
CA LEU A 34 1.11 1.13 -12.15
C LEU A 34 1.25 1.82 -13.51
N CYS A 35 2.48 2.15 -13.92
CA CYS A 35 2.76 2.64 -15.28
C CYS A 35 2.36 1.63 -16.36
N GLY A 36 2.58 0.33 -16.12
CA GLY A 36 2.15 -0.75 -17.01
C GLY A 36 0.62 -0.84 -17.20
N LEU A 37 -0.15 -0.28 -16.28
CA LEU A 37 -1.61 -0.13 -16.41
C LEU A 37 -2.03 1.14 -17.18
N GLY A 38 -1.07 1.93 -17.66
CA GLY A 38 -1.31 3.19 -18.37
C GLY A 38 -1.47 4.39 -17.45
N LEU A 39 -1.13 4.27 -16.15
CA LEU A 39 -1.21 5.38 -15.21
C LEU A 39 0.09 6.21 -15.25
N ASP A 40 -0.02 7.52 -15.10
CA ASP A 40 1.14 8.41 -14.91
C ASP A 40 1.59 8.34 -13.44
N ALA A 41 2.18 7.20 -13.07
CA ALA A 41 2.62 6.94 -11.72
C ALA A 41 4.06 7.43 -11.51
N VAL A 42 4.28 8.15 -10.42
CA VAL A 42 5.61 8.67 -10.05
C VAL A 42 5.85 8.49 -8.55
N ARG A 43 7.10 8.29 -8.19
CA ARG A 43 7.53 8.31 -6.79
C ARG A 43 7.55 9.74 -6.28
N SER A 44 7.10 9.96 -5.05
CA SER A 44 7.12 11.28 -4.40
C SER A 44 7.61 11.18 -2.97
N GLY A 45 8.53 12.07 -2.61
CA GLY A 45 9.15 12.04 -1.30
C GLY A 45 9.91 10.73 -1.05
N ARG A 46 9.82 10.24 0.19
CA ARG A 46 10.54 9.02 0.61
C ARG A 46 9.75 7.74 0.35
N ASN A 47 8.43 7.80 0.41
CA ASN A 47 7.61 6.62 0.61
C ASN A 47 6.24 6.65 -0.08
N ASP A 48 5.96 7.64 -0.91
CA ASP A 48 4.68 7.79 -1.57
C ASP A 48 4.76 7.48 -3.06
N ILE A 49 3.67 6.92 -3.61
CA ILE A 49 3.46 6.84 -5.06
C ILE A 49 2.25 7.70 -5.39
N MET A 50 2.43 8.54 -6.41
CA MET A 50 1.42 9.49 -6.89
C MET A 50 0.97 9.06 -8.28
N VAL A 51 -0.30 9.32 -8.58
CA VAL A 51 -0.87 9.27 -9.94
C VAL A 51 -1.61 10.58 -10.17
N ASP A 52 -1.34 11.27 -11.26
CA ASP A 52 -1.90 12.60 -11.58
C ASP A 52 -1.74 13.59 -10.42
N GLY A 53 -0.57 13.58 -9.76
CA GLY A 53 -0.25 14.47 -8.65
C GLY A 53 -0.97 14.16 -7.34
N ARG A 54 -1.66 13.00 -7.23
CA ARG A 54 -2.36 12.57 -6.01
C ARG A 54 -1.79 11.27 -5.48
N LYS A 55 -1.63 11.16 -4.17
CA LYS A 55 -1.14 9.95 -3.53
C LYS A 55 -2.13 8.81 -3.68
N VAL A 56 -1.64 7.69 -4.22
CA VAL A 56 -2.39 6.43 -4.34
C VAL A 56 -1.79 5.32 -3.47
N SER A 57 -0.57 5.50 -2.97
CA SER A 57 0.13 4.52 -2.13
C SER A 57 1.01 5.20 -1.09
N GLY A 58 1.03 4.66 0.10
CA GLY A 58 1.96 5.01 1.17
C GLY A 58 2.66 3.76 1.69
N ASN A 59 3.98 3.86 1.90
CA ASN A 59 4.81 2.70 2.18
C ASN A 59 5.73 2.97 3.38
N ALA A 60 6.07 1.92 4.11
CA ALA A 60 7.01 1.95 5.22
C ALA A 60 7.92 0.73 5.17
N LEU A 61 9.14 0.87 5.67
CA LEU A 61 10.08 -0.23 5.81
C LEU A 61 10.39 -0.47 7.29
N HIS A 62 10.36 -1.73 7.68
CA HIS A 62 10.82 -2.20 8.98
C HIS A 62 11.95 -3.19 8.78
N GLN A 63 13.08 -2.97 9.47
CA GLN A 63 14.24 -3.84 9.37
C GLN A 63 14.38 -4.67 10.65
N LEU A 64 14.39 -5.99 10.47
CA LEU A 64 14.67 -6.98 11.49
C LEU A 64 16.17 -7.40 11.43
N PRO A 65 16.69 -8.15 12.42
CA PRO A 65 18.07 -8.60 12.41
C PRO A 65 18.46 -9.41 11.17
N ASP A 66 17.53 -10.18 10.60
CA ASP A 66 17.75 -11.14 9.50
C ASP A 66 17.03 -10.77 8.20
N ARG A 67 16.09 -9.83 8.23
CA ARG A 67 15.24 -9.50 7.09
C ARG A 67 14.80 -8.05 7.05
N SER A 68 14.33 -7.62 5.88
CA SER A 68 13.66 -6.34 5.67
C SER A 68 12.22 -6.59 5.25
N ILE A 69 11.30 -5.81 5.81
CA ILE A 69 9.87 -5.87 5.50
C ILE A 69 9.46 -4.49 5.00
N VAL A 70 9.05 -4.42 3.73
CA VAL A 70 8.36 -3.22 3.21
C VAL A 70 6.87 -3.49 3.24
N HIS A 71 6.15 -2.61 3.88
CA HIS A 71 4.70 -2.66 3.97
C HIS A 71 4.11 -1.44 3.27
N GLY A 72 3.21 -1.68 2.34
CA GLY A 72 2.57 -0.65 1.54
C GLY A 72 1.06 -0.82 1.44
N THR A 73 0.39 0.28 1.15
CA THR A 73 -1.04 0.31 0.87
C THR A 73 -1.28 0.87 -0.52
N LEU A 74 -2.22 0.30 -1.27
CA LEU A 74 -2.81 0.91 -2.45
C LEU A 74 -4.24 1.33 -2.12
N LEU A 75 -4.57 2.59 -2.37
CA LEU A 75 -5.93 3.11 -2.25
C LEU A 75 -6.69 2.74 -3.53
N TYR A 76 -7.46 1.65 -3.47
CA TYR A 76 -8.24 1.23 -4.64
C TYR A 76 -9.62 1.85 -4.66
N ASP A 77 -10.43 1.60 -3.63
CA ASP A 77 -11.80 2.13 -3.48
C ASP A 77 -12.09 2.45 -1.99
N THR A 78 -11.12 3.09 -1.37
CA THR A 78 -11.14 3.51 0.04
C THR A 78 -12.26 4.51 0.29
N ASP A 79 -12.95 4.39 1.43
CA ASP A 79 -13.88 5.41 1.91
C ASP A 79 -13.12 6.71 2.24
N MET A 80 -13.23 7.69 1.34
CA MET A 80 -12.53 8.97 1.48
C MET A 80 -13.07 9.83 2.63
N GLU A 81 -14.31 9.63 3.05
CA GLU A 81 -14.90 10.37 4.18
C GLU A 81 -14.35 9.84 5.49
N ALA A 82 -14.37 8.52 5.66
CA ALA A 82 -13.80 7.87 6.82
C ALA A 82 -12.29 8.06 6.90
N LEU A 83 -11.56 8.02 5.78
CA LEU A 83 -10.15 8.33 5.73
C LEU A 83 -9.87 9.77 6.21
N GLU A 84 -10.63 10.75 5.71
CA GLU A 84 -10.47 12.16 6.08
C GLU A 84 -10.75 12.37 7.58
N GLU A 85 -11.76 11.71 8.12
CA GLU A 85 -12.09 11.77 9.55
C GLU A 85 -10.97 11.16 10.41
N ALA A 86 -10.46 9.97 10.02
CA ALA A 86 -9.42 9.24 10.75
C ALA A 86 -8.08 9.98 10.83
N ILE A 87 -7.73 10.76 9.79
CA ILE A 87 -6.44 11.47 9.73
C ILE A 87 -6.56 12.97 9.93
N ARG A 88 -7.74 13.47 10.37
CA ARG A 88 -7.97 14.88 10.66
C ARG A 88 -7.02 15.35 11.77
N PRO A 89 -6.15 16.35 11.51
CA PRO A 89 -5.26 16.86 12.52
C PRO A 89 -6.07 17.56 13.64
N PRO A 90 -5.55 17.61 14.89
CA PRO A 90 -6.14 18.43 15.94
C PRO A 90 -6.33 19.89 15.47
N VAL A 91 -7.45 20.50 15.86
CA VAL A 91 -7.90 21.84 15.41
C VAL A 91 -6.81 22.92 15.53
N GLU A 92 -5.92 22.79 16.52
CA GLU A 92 -4.81 23.73 16.77
C GLU A 92 -3.74 23.73 15.65
N LYS A 93 -3.58 22.62 14.89
CA LYS A 93 -2.64 22.52 13.75
C LYS A 93 -3.26 23.03 12.45
N LEU A 94 -4.59 22.99 12.32
CA LEU A 94 -5.30 23.46 11.13
C LEU A 94 -5.20 24.99 10.94
N ALA A 95 -5.09 25.76 12.03
CA ALA A 95 -5.05 27.23 11.99
C ALA A 95 -3.73 27.81 11.47
N ARG A 96 -2.67 27.03 11.36
CA ARG A 96 -1.33 27.52 11.00
C ARG A 96 -0.90 27.27 9.55
N HIS A 97 -1.53 26.33 8.84
CA HIS A 97 -1.08 25.95 7.48
C HIS A 97 -2.31 25.58 6.68
N GLY A 98 -2.86 26.44 5.86
CA GLY A 98 -4.00 26.19 4.97
C GLY A 98 -3.96 24.76 4.41
N VAL A 99 -4.55 23.79 5.11
CA VAL A 99 -4.42 22.37 4.79
C VAL A 99 -5.39 22.08 3.65
N GLU A 100 -4.85 21.83 2.45
CA GLU A 100 -5.64 21.18 1.41
C GLU A 100 -6.33 19.94 1.98
N SER A 101 -7.60 19.76 1.62
CA SER A 101 -8.36 18.60 2.10
C SER A 101 -7.65 17.30 1.69
N VAL A 102 -7.81 16.27 2.49
CA VAL A 102 -7.26 14.93 2.18
C VAL A 102 -7.68 14.50 0.77
N ARG A 103 -8.92 14.79 0.39
CA ARG A 103 -9.48 14.50 -0.95
C ARG A 103 -8.73 15.14 -2.10
N GLN A 104 -8.05 16.26 -1.89
CA GLN A 104 -7.22 16.90 -2.93
C GLN A 104 -5.85 16.23 -3.06
N ARG A 105 -5.35 15.61 -1.98
CA ARG A 105 -4.01 15.01 -1.91
C ARG A 105 -3.97 13.52 -2.21
N VAL A 106 -5.07 12.79 -2.06
CA VAL A 106 -5.15 11.35 -2.28
C VAL A 106 -6.16 11.01 -3.38
N ALA A 107 -6.00 9.84 -3.99
CA ALA A 107 -6.96 9.32 -4.98
C ALA A 107 -7.09 7.81 -4.87
N ASN A 108 -8.27 7.30 -5.17
CA ASN A 108 -8.53 5.88 -5.40
C ASN A 108 -8.13 5.48 -6.82
N LEU A 109 -7.57 4.29 -6.98
CA LEU A 109 -7.24 3.71 -8.29
C LEU A 109 -8.50 3.32 -9.09
N SER A 110 -9.61 3.04 -8.43
CA SER A 110 -10.91 2.72 -9.07
C SER A 110 -11.38 3.80 -10.03
N ARG A 111 -11.00 5.07 -9.81
CA ARG A 111 -11.33 6.19 -10.73
C ARG A 111 -10.71 6.04 -12.12
N TYR A 112 -9.70 5.21 -12.27
CA TYR A 112 -9.01 4.92 -13.53
C TYR A 112 -9.50 3.62 -14.18
N SER A 113 -10.58 3.03 -13.69
CA SER A 113 -11.12 1.73 -14.14
C SER A 113 -11.46 1.65 -15.62
N SER A 114 -11.71 2.80 -16.28
CA SER A 114 -11.92 2.86 -17.72
C SER A 114 -10.65 2.72 -18.55
N GLN A 115 -9.47 2.90 -17.96
CA GLN A 115 -8.19 2.90 -18.67
C GLN A 115 -7.63 1.47 -18.88
N ASN A 116 -7.87 0.58 -17.91
CA ASN A 116 -7.34 -0.78 -17.97
C ASN A 116 -8.28 -1.79 -17.30
N ALA A 117 -8.31 -3.01 -17.85
CA ALA A 117 -9.16 -4.09 -17.32
C ALA A 117 -8.79 -4.47 -15.88
N ALA A 118 -7.50 -4.45 -15.53
CA ALA A 118 -7.03 -4.74 -14.18
C ALA A 118 -7.45 -3.69 -13.13
N LEU A 119 -7.90 -2.51 -13.56
CA LEU A 119 -8.39 -1.46 -12.67
C LEU A 119 -9.92 -1.52 -12.46
N LYS A 120 -10.62 -2.55 -12.95
CA LYS A 120 -12.08 -2.67 -12.84
C LYS A 120 -12.56 -3.23 -11.50
N SER A 121 -11.72 -3.98 -10.81
CA SER A 121 -12.03 -4.53 -9.48
C SER A 121 -10.75 -4.69 -8.65
N VAL A 122 -10.91 -4.83 -7.33
CA VAL A 122 -9.82 -5.18 -6.41
C VAL A 122 -9.16 -6.48 -6.86
N ASP A 123 -9.97 -7.52 -7.13
CA ASP A 123 -9.46 -8.84 -7.50
C ASP A 123 -8.63 -8.78 -8.78
N ALA A 124 -9.11 -8.07 -9.82
CA ALA A 124 -8.37 -7.93 -11.07
C ALA A 124 -7.03 -7.19 -10.87
N LEU A 125 -6.98 -6.20 -9.98
CA LEU A 125 -5.73 -5.51 -9.67
C LEU A 125 -4.79 -6.40 -8.86
N VAL A 126 -5.32 -7.17 -7.92
CA VAL A 126 -4.53 -8.13 -7.14
C VAL A 126 -3.96 -9.22 -8.05
N GLU A 127 -4.76 -9.82 -8.94
CA GLU A 127 -4.27 -10.79 -9.92
C GLU A 127 -3.16 -10.22 -10.80
N TYR A 128 -3.35 -9.01 -11.33
CA TYR A 128 -2.32 -8.33 -12.12
C TYR A 128 -1.02 -8.14 -11.36
N LEU A 129 -1.10 -7.73 -10.09
CA LEU A 129 0.08 -7.53 -9.25
C LEU A 129 0.75 -8.87 -8.93
N LEU A 130 -0.01 -9.91 -8.58
CA LEU A 130 0.51 -11.25 -8.31
C LEU A 130 1.27 -11.80 -9.53
N ASP A 131 0.69 -11.68 -10.72
CA ASP A 131 1.32 -12.13 -11.98
C ASP A 131 2.67 -11.43 -12.25
N ARG A 132 2.84 -10.21 -11.79
CA ARG A 132 4.08 -9.45 -11.94
C ARG A 132 5.09 -9.65 -10.81
N PHE A 133 4.62 -9.92 -9.59
CA PHE A 133 5.45 -9.96 -8.39
C PHE A 133 5.86 -11.38 -7.98
N THR A 134 5.16 -12.41 -8.46
CA THR A 134 5.35 -13.77 -7.96
C THR A 134 5.66 -14.73 -9.10
N ASP A 135 6.58 -15.66 -8.84
CA ASP A 135 6.88 -16.80 -9.72
C ASP A 135 6.13 -18.06 -9.27
N GLY A 136 5.33 -17.96 -8.21
CA GLY A 136 4.56 -19.08 -7.66
C GLY A 136 3.85 -18.71 -6.35
N GLU A 137 3.17 -19.69 -5.80
CA GLU A 137 2.43 -19.55 -4.54
C GLU A 137 2.82 -20.65 -3.55
N ILE A 138 2.68 -20.35 -2.27
CA ILE A 138 2.79 -21.33 -1.19
C ILE A 138 1.40 -21.43 -0.54
N VAL A 139 0.82 -22.62 -0.61
CA VAL A 139 -0.44 -22.93 0.08
C VAL A 139 -0.08 -23.39 1.49
N LEU A 140 -0.55 -22.66 2.49
CA LEU A 140 -0.31 -23.00 3.89
C LEU A 140 -1.14 -24.23 4.27
N ASP A 141 -0.50 -25.18 4.96
CA ASP A 141 -1.19 -26.33 5.55
C ASP A 141 -1.87 -25.96 6.89
N SER A 142 -2.68 -26.88 7.42
CA SER A 142 -3.45 -26.64 8.65
C SER A 142 -2.56 -26.36 9.86
N ASP A 143 -1.38 -26.98 9.95
CA ASP A 143 -0.46 -26.81 11.08
C ASP A 143 0.21 -25.44 11.03
N GLN A 144 0.55 -24.97 9.81
CA GLN A 144 1.09 -23.63 9.57
C GLN A 144 0.05 -22.54 9.91
N ILE A 145 -1.21 -22.76 9.52
CA ILE A 145 -2.31 -21.85 9.84
C ILE A 145 -2.51 -21.78 11.36
N ALA A 146 -2.59 -22.92 12.04
CA ALA A 146 -2.74 -22.97 13.50
C ALA A 146 -1.60 -22.24 14.23
N LYS A 147 -0.36 -22.38 13.74
CA LYS A 147 0.79 -21.68 14.30
C LYS A 147 0.72 -20.16 14.09
N ILE A 148 0.21 -19.70 12.94
CA ILE A 148 0.00 -18.27 12.67
C ILE A 148 -1.07 -17.72 13.61
N GLU A 149 -2.16 -18.44 13.83
CA GLU A 149 -3.23 -18.07 14.76
C GLU A 149 -2.72 -17.96 16.20
N GLU A 150 -1.91 -18.93 16.67
CA GLU A 150 -1.26 -18.87 17.97
C GLU A 150 -0.39 -17.63 18.12
N MET A 151 0.50 -17.36 17.15
CA MET A 151 1.35 -16.17 17.13
C MET A 151 0.54 -14.87 17.11
N SER A 152 -0.57 -14.83 16.36
CA SER A 152 -1.46 -13.66 16.29
C SER A 152 -2.05 -13.32 17.65
N ASN A 153 -2.44 -14.33 18.44
CA ASN A 153 -2.98 -14.12 19.79
C ASN A 153 -1.96 -13.47 20.72
N ASP A 154 -0.68 -13.81 20.60
CA ASP A 154 0.39 -13.19 21.39
C ASP A 154 0.59 -11.71 21.06
N TYR A 155 0.34 -11.30 19.81
CA TYR A 155 0.43 -9.90 19.37
C TYR A 155 -0.77 -9.04 19.76
N LEU A 156 -1.95 -9.64 19.95
CA LEU A 156 -3.19 -8.91 20.31
C LEU A 156 -3.29 -8.59 21.81
N ILE A 157 -2.38 -9.13 22.64
CA ILE A 157 -2.40 -8.97 24.11
C ILE A 157 -1.51 -7.80 24.58
N HIS A 158 -0.82 -7.12 23.68
CA HIS A 158 0.04 -5.96 23.94
C HIS A 158 -0.43 -4.75 23.15
#